data_4a173fa0c22fed02e9e8a70c42146b17
#
_entry.id   4a173fa0c22fed02e9e8a70c42146b17
#
_cell.length_a   1.000
_cell.length_b   1.000
_cell.length_c   1.000
_cell.angle_alpha   90.00
_cell.angle_beta   90.00
_cell.angle_gamma   90.00
#
_symmetry.space_group_name_H-M   'P 1'
#
loop_
_entity.id
_entity.type
_entity.pdbx_description
1 polymer ?
#
loop_
_entity_poly.entity_id
_entity_poly.type
_entity_poly.pdbx_seq_one_letter_code
_entity_poly.pdbx_strand_id
1 'polypeptide(L)'
;MKRPDFIRHWRELEGKDEPGYADSPERFSIGAPLARTLGLTRLGIHHERLPPGRRTSYPHAESQEEEFVYVLEGQPEVWINGQLWPLEPGDSVAFPAGTGICHTFINNSDADVRLLIIGEANKSENRI
;
A
#
# COMPACT_ATOMS: atom_id res chain seq x y z
N MET A 1 -18.39 -8.32 25.86
CA MET A 1 -19.28 -7.86 24.78
C MET A 1 -18.57 -8.04 23.45
N LYS A 2 -19.21 -8.66 22.50
CA LYS A 2 -18.63 -8.88 21.19
C LYS A 2 -18.65 -7.58 20.36
N ARG A 3 -17.52 -7.24 19.73
CA ARG A 3 -17.46 -6.08 18.84
C ARG A 3 -18.27 -6.37 17.57
N PRO A 4 -18.94 -5.35 16.99
CA PRO A 4 -19.58 -5.51 15.69
C PRO A 4 -18.57 -5.99 14.62
N ASP A 5 -19.07 -6.73 13.62
CA ASP A 5 -18.21 -7.30 12.57
C ASP A 5 -17.52 -6.25 11.70
N PHE A 6 -18.03 -5.03 11.66
CA PHE A 6 -17.42 -3.92 10.91
C PHE A 6 -16.41 -3.11 11.72
N ILE A 7 -15.97 -3.63 12.88
CA ILE A 7 -14.86 -3.06 13.67
C ILE A 7 -13.80 -4.14 13.82
N ARG A 8 -12.69 -3.98 13.11
CA ARG A 8 -11.59 -4.94 13.14
C ARG A 8 -10.26 -4.23 13.21
N HIS A 9 -9.30 -4.85 13.86
CA HIS A 9 -7.94 -4.35 13.91
C HIS A 9 -7.16 -4.88 12.71
N TRP A 10 -6.24 -4.07 12.15
CA TRP A 10 -5.49 -4.48 10.96
C TRP A 10 -4.71 -5.79 11.15
N ARG A 11 -4.25 -6.09 12.38
CA ARG A 11 -3.53 -7.33 12.66
C ARG A 11 -4.40 -8.57 12.46
N GLU A 12 -5.70 -8.46 12.68
CA GLU A 12 -6.64 -9.55 12.44
C GLU A 12 -6.84 -9.82 10.95
N LEU A 13 -6.59 -8.82 10.12
CA LEU A 13 -6.89 -8.87 8.69
C LEU A 13 -5.64 -9.01 7.83
N GLU A 14 -4.46 -8.99 8.45
CA GLU A 14 -3.19 -9.08 7.73
C GLU A 14 -3.06 -10.44 7.03
N GLY A 15 -2.65 -10.41 5.77
CA GLY A 15 -2.44 -11.61 4.98
C GLY A 15 -1.12 -12.30 5.30
N LYS A 16 -0.78 -13.28 4.47
CA LYS A 16 0.45 -14.05 4.65
C LYS A 16 1.65 -13.30 4.08
N ASP A 17 2.80 -13.49 4.71
CA ASP A 17 4.08 -13.00 4.20
C ASP A 17 4.60 -14.01 3.17
N GLU A 18 4.30 -13.76 1.91
CA GLU A 18 4.65 -14.65 0.80
C GLU A 18 5.05 -13.83 -0.43
N PRO A 19 5.73 -14.45 -1.43
CA PRO A 19 6.10 -13.74 -2.66
C PRO A 19 4.89 -13.09 -3.32
N GLY A 20 5.08 -11.86 -3.82
CA GLY A 20 4.00 -11.08 -4.41
C GLY A 20 3.66 -11.45 -5.84
N TYR A 21 4.62 -12.01 -6.58
CA TYR A 21 4.46 -12.38 -7.99
C TYR A 21 5.00 -13.78 -8.25
N ALA A 22 4.36 -14.50 -9.19
CA ALA A 22 4.69 -15.89 -9.45
C ALA A 22 6.09 -16.10 -10.04
N ASP A 23 6.65 -15.10 -10.70
CA ASP A 23 7.95 -15.19 -11.38
C ASP A 23 9.13 -14.72 -10.53
N SER A 24 8.90 -14.37 -9.27
CA SER A 24 9.94 -13.83 -8.39
C SER A 24 9.76 -14.30 -6.96
N PRO A 25 10.88 -14.61 -6.26
CA PRO A 25 10.82 -14.91 -4.82
C PRO A 25 10.69 -13.66 -3.95
N GLU A 26 10.73 -12.48 -4.53
CA GLU A 26 10.70 -11.23 -3.77
C GLU A 26 9.42 -11.10 -2.96
N ARG A 27 9.56 -10.71 -1.68
CA ARG A 27 8.45 -10.42 -0.79
C ARG A 27 8.32 -8.91 -0.64
N PHE A 28 7.10 -8.43 -0.81
CA PHE A 28 6.77 -7.00 -0.72
C PHE A 28 6.20 -6.66 0.66
N SER A 29 5.33 -5.68 0.73
CA SER A 29 4.62 -5.38 1.98
C SER A 29 3.65 -6.49 2.34
N ILE A 30 3.28 -6.55 3.63
CA ILE A 30 2.27 -7.48 4.11
C ILE A 30 1.00 -6.69 4.30
N GLY A 31 0.01 -6.96 3.45
CA GLY A 31 -1.20 -6.17 3.35
C GLY A 31 -2.34 -6.70 4.20
N ALA A 32 -3.16 -5.78 4.69
CA ALA A 32 -4.44 -6.07 5.32
C ALA A 32 -5.52 -5.34 4.52
N PRO A 33 -6.39 -6.06 3.79
CA PRO A 33 -7.42 -5.44 2.94
C PRO A 33 -8.60 -4.97 3.80
N LEU A 34 -8.50 -3.78 4.37
CA LEU A 34 -9.45 -3.28 5.36
C LEU A 34 -10.86 -3.08 4.77
N ALA A 35 -10.98 -2.32 3.70
CA ALA A 35 -12.29 -1.97 3.15
C ALA A 35 -13.05 -3.19 2.67
N ARG A 36 -12.41 -4.02 1.87
CA ARG A 36 -13.04 -5.22 1.30
C ARG A 36 -13.48 -6.18 2.41
N THR A 37 -12.64 -6.42 3.40
CA THR A 37 -12.97 -7.34 4.49
C THR A 37 -14.12 -6.80 5.35
N LEU A 38 -14.22 -5.47 5.49
CA LEU A 38 -15.31 -4.83 6.24
C LEU A 38 -16.56 -4.60 5.41
N GLY A 39 -16.60 -5.09 4.15
CA GLY A 39 -17.80 -5.07 3.32
C GLY A 39 -17.97 -3.87 2.40
N LEU A 40 -16.94 -3.04 2.24
CA LEU A 40 -16.99 -1.93 1.30
C LEU A 40 -16.64 -2.41 -0.11
N THR A 41 -17.34 -1.87 -1.11
CA THR A 41 -17.19 -2.30 -2.50
C THR A 41 -16.65 -1.23 -3.45
N ARG A 42 -16.70 0.04 -3.07
CA ARG A 42 -16.28 1.15 -3.93
C ARG A 42 -14.94 1.74 -3.56
N LEU A 43 -14.52 1.60 -2.30
CA LEU A 43 -13.25 2.11 -1.83
C LEU A 43 -12.26 0.96 -1.68
N GLY A 44 -11.02 1.19 -2.09
CA GLY A 44 -9.90 0.31 -1.80
C GLY A 44 -9.11 0.91 -0.65
N ILE A 45 -9.06 0.24 0.50
CA ILE A 45 -8.32 0.70 1.67
C ILE A 45 -7.52 -0.47 2.22
N HIS A 46 -6.19 -0.29 2.25
CA HIS A 46 -5.27 -1.29 2.75
C HIS A 46 -4.38 -0.71 3.83
N HIS A 47 -4.12 -1.50 4.85
CA HIS A 47 -2.99 -1.26 5.73
C HIS A 47 -1.84 -2.09 5.19
N GLU A 48 -0.66 -1.48 5.02
CA GLU A 48 0.53 -2.17 4.55
C GLU A 48 1.62 -2.06 5.58
N ARG A 49 2.11 -3.22 6.04
CA ARG A 49 3.31 -3.29 6.88
C ARG A 49 4.48 -3.62 5.98
N LEU A 50 5.51 -2.79 6.02
CA LEU A 50 6.67 -2.91 5.13
C LEU A 50 7.91 -3.18 5.96
N PRO A 51 8.37 -4.45 6.02
CA PRO A 51 9.58 -4.80 6.75
C PRO A 51 10.84 -4.16 6.16
N PRO A 52 11.93 -4.04 6.94
CA PRO A 52 13.19 -3.50 6.45
C PRO A 52 13.69 -4.19 5.18
N GLY A 53 14.23 -3.41 4.25
CA GLY A 53 14.82 -3.91 3.01
C GLY A 53 13.83 -4.26 1.92
N ARG A 54 12.54 -4.00 2.13
CA ARG A 54 11.51 -4.31 1.14
C ARG A 54 10.92 -3.06 0.50
N ARG A 55 10.24 -3.28 -0.62
CA ARG A 55 9.42 -2.27 -1.29
C ARG A 55 7.97 -2.78 -1.37
N THR A 56 7.02 -1.86 -1.55
CA THR A 56 5.60 -2.23 -1.55
C THR A 56 5.19 -3.02 -2.79
N SER A 57 5.83 -2.75 -3.92
CA SER A 57 5.51 -3.38 -5.21
C SER A 57 6.61 -3.11 -6.21
N TYR A 58 6.53 -3.70 -7.40
CA TYR A 58 7.28 -3.17 -8.54
C TYR A 58 6.82 -1.75 -8.84
N PRO A 59 7.70 -0.87 -9.35
CA PRO A 59 7.27 0.48 -9.75
C PRO A 59 6.15 0.38 -10.77
N HIS A 60 5.08 1.15 -10.55
CA HIS A 60 3.93 1.15 -11.44
C HIS A 60 3.21 2.49 -11.44
N ALA A 61 2.40 2.70 -12.48
CA ALA A 61 1.48 3.82 -12.60
C ALA A 61 0.12 3.28 -13.00
N GLU A 62 -0.95 3.94 -12.56
CA GLU A 62 -2.31 3.49 -12.82
C GLU A 62 -3.02 4.45 -13.77
N SER A 63 -3.77 3.90 -14.74
CA SER A 63 -4.42 4.70 -15.79
C SER A 63 -5.78 5.26 -15.35
N GLN A 64 -6.53 4.55 -14.51
CA GLN A 64 -7.91 4.87 -14.17
C GLN A 64 -8.16 5.06 -12.67
N GLU A 65 -7.30 4.56 -11.82
CA GLU A 65 -7.50 4.60 -10.37
C GLU A 65 -6.61 5.64 -9.73
N GLU A 66 -7.21 6.41 -8.83
CA GLU A 66 -6.44 7.31 -7.96
C GLU A 66 -5.88 6.52 -6.78
N GLU A 67 -4.70 6.91 -6.31
CA GLU A 67 -4.10 6.31 -5.13
C GLU A 67 -3.60 7.37 -4.17
N PHE A 68 -3.87 7.17 -2.90
CA PHE A 68 -3.41 8.02 -1.80
C PHE A 68 -2.71 7.14 -0.78
N VAL A 69 -1.54 7.59 -0.31
CA VAL A 69 -0.78 6.86 0.70
C VAL A 69 -0.46 7.79 1.86
N TYR A 70 -0.72 7.33 3.07
CA TYR A 70 -0.43 8.06 4.30
C TYR A 70 0.54 7.26 5.16
N VAL A 71 1.60 7.92 5.63
CA VAL A 71 2.61 7.27 6.48
C VAL A 71 2.11 7.26 7.91
N LEU A 72 1.89 6.07 8.47
CA LEU A 72 1.45 5.88 9.85
C LEU A 72 2.62 5.76 10.81
N GLU A 73 3.69 5.06 10.39
CA GLU A 73 4.83 4.74 11.26
C GLU A 73 6.06 4.48 10.42
N GLY A 74 7.23 4.84 10.96
CA GLY A 74 8.51 4.53 10.34
C GLY A 74 9.03 5.61 9.39
N GLN A 75 10.12 5.29 8.71
CA GLN A 75 10.87 6.22 7.86
C GLN A 75 11.00 5.64 6.45
N PRO A 76 9.91 5.56 5.66
CA PRO A 76 9.99 5.06 4.30
C PRO A 76 10.54 6.12 3.35
N GLU A 77 10.88 5.67 2.15
CA GLU A 77 11.15 6.54 1.02
C GLU A 77 10.15 6.19 -0.09
N VAL A 78 9.72 7.19 -0.86
CA VAL A 78 8.95 6.97 -2.07
C VAL A 78 9.85 7.18 -3.28
N TRP A 79 9.87 6.18 -4.17
CA TRP A 79 10.56 6.26 -5.45
C TRP A 79 9.56 6.77 -6.49
N ILE A 80 9.86 7.91 -7.10
CA ILE A 80 9.00 8.52 -8.12
C ILE A 80 9.86 8.84 -9.35
N ASN A 81 9.59 8.15 -10.45
CA ASN A 81 10.27 8.37 -11.72
C ASN A 81 11.79 8.53 -11.60
N GLY A 82 12.43 7.64 -10.83
CA GLY A 82 13.88 7.59 -10.70
C GLY A 82 14.45 8.37 -9.53
N GLN A 83 13.64 9.04 -8.73
CA GLN A 83 14.11 9.80 -7.57
C GLN A 83 13.50 9.29 -6.27
N LEU A 84 14.31 9.24 -5.22
CA LEU A 84 13.87 8.83 -3.88
C LEU A 84 13.60 10.07 -3.03
N TRP A 85 12.47 10.07 -2.34
CA TRP A 85 12.08 11.15 -1.44
C TRP A 85 11.83 10.55 -0.06
N PRO A 86 12.54 11.03 1.00
CA PRO A 86 12.30 10.52 2.35
C PRO A 86 10.96 11.01 2.90
N LEU A 87 10.29 10.13 3.64
CA LEU A 87 9.00 10.42 4.26
C LEU A 87 9.07 10.16 5.76
N GLU A 88 8.16 10.79 6.50
CA GLU A 88 7.99 10.57 7.92
C GLU A 88 6.51 10.40 8.26
N PRO A 89 6.17 9.88 9.46
CA PRO A 89 4.77 9.77 9.88
C PRO A 89 4.04 11.10 9.73
N GLY A 90 2.85 11.05 9.12
CA GLY A 90 2.07 12.25 8.82
C GLY A 90 2.21 12.74 7.40
N ASP A 91 3.21 12.27 6.66
CA ASP A 91 3.30 12.61 5.23
C ASP A 91 2.25 11.88 4.42
N SER A 92 1.73 12.55 3.41
CA SER A 92 0.81 11.97 2.45
C SER A 92 1.36 12.12 1.03
N VAL A 93 1.11 11.10 0.20
CA VAL A 93 1.52 11.09 -1.20
C VAL A 93 0.31 10.72 -2.04
N ALA A 94 0.00 11.51 -3.07
CA ALA A 94 -1.16 11.28 -3.92
C ALA A 94 -0.73 11.07 -5.37
N PHE A 95 -1.33 10.09 -6.01
CA PHE A 95 -1.08 9.76 -7.41
C PHE A 95 -2.39 9.86 -8.20
N PRO A 96 -2.61 10.98 -8.90
CA PRO A 96 -3.79 11.10 -9.77
C PRO A 96 -3.74 10.04 -10.88
N ALA A 97 -4.90 9.56 -11.29
CA ALA A 97 -5.01 8.57 -12.36
C ALA A 97 -4.51 9.14 -13.69
N GLY A 98 -3.91 8.28 -14.52
CA GLY A 98 -3.55 8.61 -15.88
C GLY A 98 -2.36 9.54 -16.06
N THR A 99 -1.62 9.86 -15.00
CA THR A 99 -0.47 10.76 -15.10
C THR A 99 0.80 10.06 -15.62
N GLY A 100 0.84 8.73 -15.59
CA GLY A 100 2.03 7.97 -15.96
C GLY A 100 3.16 8.06 -14.92
N ILE A 101 2.89 8.55 -13.73
CA ILE A 101 3.89 8.68 -12.68
C ILE A 101 4.15 7.30 -12.06
N CYS A 102 5.30 6.74 -12.38
CA CYS A 102 5.72 5.42 -11.91
C CYS A 102 6.28 5.55 -10.49
N HIS A 103 5.78 4.71 -9.56
CA HIS A 103 6.13 4.84 -8.15
C HIS A 103 6.15 3.52 -7.40
N THR A 104 6.89 3.49 -6.30
CA THR A 104 6.83 2.45 -5.27
C THR A 104 7.38 3.02 -3.96
N PHE A 105 7.05 2.39 -2.83
CA PHE A 105 7.56 2.78 -1.53
C PHE A 105 8.60 1.77 -1.07
N ILE A 106 9.68 2.26 -0.45
CA ILE A 106 10.83 1.45 -0.07
C ILE A 106 11.15 1.70 1.40
N ASN A 107 11.45 0.63 2.13
CA ASN A 107 11.92 0.74 3.51
C ASN A 107 13.41 0.43 3.57
N ASN A 108 14.23 1.46 3.55
CA ASN A 108 15.68 1.36 3.71
C ASN A 108 16.13 1.57 5.17
N SER A 109 15.18 1.56 6.11
CA SER A 109 15.48 1.69 7.54
C SER A 109 15.60 0.31 8.19
N ASP A 110 15.89 0.30 9.49
CA ASP A 110 16.03 -0.93 10.27
C ASP A 110 14.78 -1.28 11.11
N ALA A 111 13.69 -0.56 10.89
CA ALA A 111 12.43 -0.79 11.60
C ALA A 111 11.27 -0.88 10.62
N ASP A 112 10.18 -1.53 11.04
CA ASP A 112 8.98 -1.64 10.20
C ASP A 112 8.41 -0.27 9.86
N VAL A 113 7.87 -0.18 8.64
CA VAL A 113 7.09 0.96 8.17
C VAL A 113 5.63 0.51 8.10
N ARG A 114 4.70 1.40 8.44
CA ARG A 114 3.27 1.16 8.27
C ARG A 114 2.66 2.28 7.43
N LEU A 115 1.91 1.88 6.42
CA LEU A 115 1.26 2.79 5.47
C LEU A 115 -0.24 2.50 5.43
N LEU A 116 -1.03 3.57 5.23
CA LEU A 116 -2.43 3.45 4.89
C LEU A 116 -2.56 3.82 3.40
N ILE A 117 -3.04 2.88 2.60
CA ILE A 117 -3.19 3.06 1.16
C ILE A 117 -4.67 3.10 0.82
N ILE A 118 -5.10 4.19 0.20
CA ILE A 118 -6.49 4.42 -0.16
C ILE A 118 -6.56 4.64 -1.66
N GLY A 119 -7.46 3.91 -2.31
CA GLY A 119 -7.70 4.05 -3.73
C GLY A 119 -9.11 3.66 -4.09
N GLU A 120 -9.41 3.68 -5.37
CA GLU A 120 -10.68 3.18 -5.87
C GLU A 120 -10.61 1.66 -5.94
N ALA A 121 -11.71 1.00 -5.62
CA ALA A 121 -11.78 -0.44 -5.84
C ALA A 121 -11.67 -0.72 -7.36
N ASN A 122 -11.11 -1.89 -7.66
CA ASN A 122 -10.75 -2.33 -9.00
C ASN A 122 -11.67 -1.85 -10.12
N LYS A 123 -11.15 -1.03 -11.03
CA LYS A 123 -11.86 -0.63 -12.24
C LYS A 123 -11.37 -1.47 -13.40
N SER A 124 -12.30 -1.99 -14.19
CA SER A 124 -11.97 -2.87 -15.32
C SER A 124 -11.12 -2.19 -16.40
N GLU A 125 -11.19 -0.86 -16.52
CA GLU A 125 -10.40 -0.08 -17.48
C GLU A 125 -9.03 0.31 -16.95
N ASN A 126 -8.73 0.07 -15.66
CA ASN A 126 -7.45 0.48 -15.08
C ASN A 126 -6.30 -0.35 -15.63
N ARG A 127 -5.19 0.32 -15.94
CA ARG A 127 -3.94 -0.30 -16.42
C ARG A 127 -2.79 0.12 -15.52
N ILE A 128 -1.98 -0.85 -15.21
CA ILE A 128 -0.79 -0.66 -14.38
C ILE A 128 0.47 -0.72 -15.23
#